data_f41044e6ad982b942f65e3f95cb85f34
#
_entry.id   f41044e6ad982b942f65e3f95cb85f34
#
_cell.length_a   1.000
_cell.length_b   1.000
_cell.length_c   1.000
_cell.angle_alpha   90.00
_cell.angle_beta   90.00
_cell.angle_gamma   90.00
#
_symmetry.space_group_name_H-M   'P 1'
#
loop_
_entity.id
_entity.type
_entity.pdbx_description
1 polymer ?
#
loop_
_entity_poly.entity_id
_entity_poly.type
_entity_poly.pdbx_seq_one_letter_code
_entity_poly.pdbx_strand_id
1 'polypeptide(L)'
;MSVRLFSYLRSQLTLLGVLVIGILWASCDAGITGDYIENQAPSTYMTIAGIDREDEFRLSSQIRISWWGNDPDGYVAGFEYAINDTSEGAWSFTTRTDSTFILPITEGQTVDDVLFKVRAIDNDGAKDPVGARLRYPIINSTPSAAFKPTETPADTMFGIASFGWTIDDPDGLLNVRSTQIAFNDTLNGWVDIPFNATNNGELFISVSVDNKTVGIKTGQVYLGRSYSSAIDGEGNPILVSGIEVGATNTAYVRTIDAAGAVSMRDQVQWYVKQQKSKVLFLNDIGKNSSLDDMNWHLSYLSELGIDPDIWLINTGQPALGTIELSDQFPKVVNPTLKKTLAQWDHIYWVSDDVDRNIVHALDITSEFFAGGGSMFVTIPMKEVSQEDVIFNFLPVDSIGFFPPGGIETGFVINAGTEITPLDDPNAPTLKLESRVVGWYPLQAVSGSTLLYESDYRSTTLLGFITDYTIMEGVSIKNTEGEPHRCEQL
;
A
#
# COMPACT_ATOMS: atom_id res chain seq x y z
N MET A 1 -21.20 39.93 -100.91
CA MET A 1 -21.75 38.59 -100.47
C MET A 1 -21.43 38.25 -99.02
N SER A 2 -20.74 39.10 -98.25
CA SER A 2 -20.28 38.77 -96.86
C SER A 2 -21.13 39.25 -95.71
N VAL A 3 -22.02 40.23 -95.92
CA VAL A 3 -22.82 40.84 -94.80
C VAL A 3 -24.09 40.04 -94.45
N ARG A 4 -24.66 39.24 -95.37
CA ARG A 4 -25.83 38.43 -95.11
C ARG A 4 -25.48 37.08 -94.30
N LEU A 5 -24.29 36.62 -94.45
CA LEU A 5 -23.87 35.41 -93.74
C LEU A 5 -23.59 35.63 -92.25
N PHE A 6 -23.10 36.84 -91.85
CA PHE A 6 -22.84 37.24 -90.51
C PHE A 6 -24.11 37.47 -89.71
N SER A 7 -25.21 38.01 -90.36
CA SER A 7 -26.43 38.20 -89.68
C SER A 7 -27.20 36.88 -89.37
N TYR A 8 -27.04 35.89 -90.25
CA TYR A 8 -27.66 34.60 -90.14
C TYR A 8 -26.92 33.74 -89.06
N LEU A 9 -25.62 33.81 -88.96
CA LEU A 9 -24.84 33.15 -87.91
C LEU A 9 -25.15 33.75 -86.52
N ARG A 10 -25.30 35.09 -86.45
CA ARG A 10 -25.65 35.78 -85.18
C ARG A 10 -27.05 35.43 -84.67
N SER A 11 -28.00 35.29 -85.59
CA SER A 11 -29.39 34.91 -85.32
C SER A 11 -29.46 33.43 -84.84
N GLN A 12 -28.64 32.53 -85.43
CA GLN A 12 -28.61 31.12 -85.03
C GLN A 12 -27.90 30.96 -83.66
N LEU A 13 -26.85 31.74 -83.37
CA LEU A 13 -26.16 31.72 -82.07
C LEU A 13 -27.03 32.27 -80.93
N THR A 14 -27.81 33.32 -81.21
CA THR A 14 -28.78 33.87 -80.24
C THR A 14 -29.92 32.88 -79.97
N LEU A 15 -30.48 32.22 -81.01
CA LEU A 15 -31.47 31.17 -80.81
C LEU A 15 -30.96 29.97 -80.05
N LEU A 16 -29.68 29.54 -80.32
CA LEU A 16 -29.05 28.47 -79.58
C LEU A 16 -28.78 28.84 -78.13
N GLY A 17 -28.37 30.10 -77.88
CA GLY A 17 -28.17 30.64 -76.52
C GLY A 17 -29.44 30.66 -75.74
N VAL A 18 -30.56 31.11 -76.34
CA VAL A 18 -31.90 31.17 -75.70
C VAL A 18 -32.39 29.72 -75.43
N LEU A 19 -32.16 28.79 -76.35
CA LEU A 19 -32.56 27.39 -76.17
C LEU A 19 -31.75 26.71 -75.04
N VAL A 20 -30.45 26.98 -74.95
CA VAL A 20 -29.58 26.45 -73.88
C VAL A 20 -29.98 27.06 -72.54
N ILE A 21 -30.24 28.33 -72.46
CA ILE A 21 -30.76 29.01 -71.25
C ILE A 21 -32.11 28.45 -70.85
N GLY A 22 -33.01 28.23 -71.83
CA GLY A 22 -34.32 27.62 -71.59
C GLY A 22 -34.22 26.18 -71.05
N ILE A 23 -33.30 25.40 -71.53
CA ILE A 23 -33.04 24.03 -71.04
C ILE A 23 -32.44 24.07 -69.63
N LEU A 24 -31.58 25.04 -69.33
CA LEU A 24 -31.00 25.21 -67.97
C LEU A 24 -32.05 25.66 -66.95
N TRP A 25 -33.07 26.42 -67.40
CA TRP A 25 -34.18 26.82 -66.50
C TRP A 25 -35.23 25.70 -66.31
N ALA A 26 -35.44 24.85 -67.31
CA ALA A 26 -36.30 23.70 -67.19
C ALA A 26 -35.68 22.53 -66.40
N SER A 27 -34.35 22.55 -66.21
CA SER A 27 -33.61 21.51 -65.43
C SER A 27 -33.64 21.76 -63.91
N CYS A 28 -34.15 22.92 -63.45
CA CYS A 28 -34.14 23.24 -62.04
C CYS A 28 -35.46 22.94 -61.31
N ASP A 29 -36.40 22.33 -61.94
CA ASP A 29 -37.70 22.05 -61.31
C ASP A 29 -38.11 20.57 -61.42
N ALA A 30 -37.14 19.67 -61.42
CA ALA A 30 -37.44 18.32 -60.95
C ALA A 30 -37.47 18.36 -59.45
N GLY A 31 -38.55 18.90 -58.90
CA GLY A 31 -38.85 18.75 -57.47
C GLY A 31 -38.72 17.25 -57.14
N ILE A 32 -37.89 16.96 -56.16
CA ILE A 32 -37.92 15.65 -55.55
C ILE A 32 -39.29 15.54 -54.89
N THR A 33 -40.25 15.05 -55.63
CA THR A 33 -41.59 14.66 -55.14
C THR A 33 -41.44 13.27 -54.55
N GLY A 34 -40.63 13.14 -53.49
CA GLY A 34 -40.76 12.01 -52.60
C GLY A 34 -41.89 12.35 -51.61
N ASP A 35 -42.81 11.49 -51.44
CA ASP A 35 -43.73 11.58 -50.32
C ASP A 35 -42.88 11.61 -49.05
N TYR A 36 -43.12 12.60 -48.18
CA TYR A 36 -42.49 12.62 -46.85
C TYR A 36 -42.97 11.37 -46.11
N ILE A 37 -42.08 10.41 -45.96
CA ILE A 37 -42.35 9.26 -45.11
C ILE A 37 -42.12 9.73 -43.68
N GLU A 38 -43.18 9.72 -42.91
CA GLU A 38 -43.11 10.06 -41.51
C GLU A 38 -42.16 9.07 -40.79
N ASN A 39 -41.22 9.61 -40.01
CA ASN A 39 -40.26 8.80 -39.27
C ASN A 39 -40.97 7.79 -38.36
N GLN A 40 -40.60 6.54 -38.43
CA GLN A 40 -41.13 5.46 -37.62
C GLN A 40 -40.22 5.25 -36.40
N ALA A 41 -40.84 5.22 -35.21
CA ALA A 41 -40.06 4.98 -33.99
C ALA A 41 -39.42 3.59 -33.98
N PRO A 42 -38.22 3.44 -33.45
CA PRO A 42 -37.51 2.16 -33.35
C PRO A 42 -38.21 1.19 -32.39
N SER A 43 -37.85 -0.09 -32.49
CA SER A 43 -38.29 -1.16 -31.58
C SER A 43 -37.13 -1.66 -30.77
N THR A 44 -37.32 -1.91 -29.47
CA THR A 44 -36.28 -2.37 -28.54
C THR A 44 -36.53 -3.79 -28.09
N TYR A 45 -35.45 -4.57 -28.02
CA TYR A 45 -35.44 -5.94 -27.56
C TYR A 45 -34.36 -6.12 -26.47
N MET A 46 -34.58 -7.03 -25.55
CA MET A 46 -33.65 -7.35 -24.45
C MET A 46 -33.54 -8.89 -24.32
N THR A 47 -32.32 -9.34 -24.10
CA THR A 47 -32.09 -10.74 -23.74
C THR A 47 -31.64 -10.85 -22.30
N ILE A 48 -31.96 -11.99 -21.73
CA ILE A 48 -31.55 -12.39 -20.39
C ILE A 48 -30.59 -13.55 -20.54
N ALA A 49 -29.41 -13.45 -19.99
CA ALA A 49 -28.56 -14.62 -19.80
C ALA A 49 -29.13 -15.45 -18.65
N GLY A 50 -29.89 -16.51 -18.99
CA GLY A 50 -30.21 -17.63 -18.10
C GLY A 50 -31.05 -17.29 -16.85
N ILE A 51 -32.29 -16.80 -17.01
CA ILE A 51 -33.29 -16.97 -15.95
C ILE A 51 -34.02 -18.27 -16.19
N ASP A 52 -33.65 -19.30 -15.43
CA ASP A 52 -34.50 -20.50 -15.32
C ASP A 52 -35.60 -20.14 -14.31
N ARG A 53 -36.86 -20.21 -14.74
CA ARG A 53 -38.05 -19.77 -13.98
C ARG A 53 -38.67 -20.86 -13.12
N GLU A 54 -37.99 -21.97 -12.91
CA GLU A 54 -38.46 -22.98 -11.99
C GLU A 54 -37.95 -22.67 -10.58
N ASP A 55 -38.91 -22.21 -9.78
CA ASP A 55 -38.91 -22.06 -8.31
C ASP A 55 -37.62 -21.63 -7.60
N GLU A 56 -37.68 -20.41 -7.02
CA GLU A 56 -36.77 -19.84 -6.00
C GLU A 56 -35.38 -19.32 -6.43
N PHE A 57 -34.98 -19.39 -7.70
CA PHE A 57 -33.72 -18.79 -8.12
C PHE A 57 -33.83 -17.27 -8.22
N ARG A 58 -33.26 -16.60 -7.21
CA ARG A 58 -32.96 -15.16 -7.25
C ARG A 58 -31.56 -14.95 -7.79
N LEU A 59 -31.35 -13.87 -8.52
CA LEU A 59 -30.09 -13.49 -9.10
C LEU A 59 -29.31 -12.63 -8.11
N SER A 60 -27.97 -12.65 -8.17
CA SER A 60 -27.14 -11.64 -7.54
C SER A 60 -27.54 -10.24 -8.04
N SER A 61 -27.38 -9.20 -7.22
CA SER A 61 -27.69 -7.84 -7.62
C SER A 61 -26.78 -7.34 -8.73
N GLN A 62 -25.58 -7.89 -8.87
CA GLN A 62 -24.69 -7.64 -10.01
C GLN A 62 -25.06 -8.52 -11.19
N ILE A 63 -25.61 -7.89 -12.24
CA ILE A 63 -26.08 -8.62 -13.41
C ILE A 63 -25.66 -7.95 -14.72
N ARG A 64 -25.30 -8.75 -15.74
CA ARG A 64 -25.09 -8.26 -17.10
C ARG A 64 -26.37 -8.36 -17.91
N ILE A 65 -26.82 -7.22 -18.43
CA ILE A 65 -28.02 -7.09 -19.25
C ILE A 65 -27.60 -6.69 -20.66
N SER A 66 -28.16 -7.36 -21.68
CA SER A 66 -27.92 -7.06 -23.08
C SER A 66 -29.23 -6.69 -23.78
N TRP A 67 -29.17 -5.72 -24.70
CA TRP A 67 -30.30 -5.23 -25.46
C TRP A 67 -29.88 -4.86 -26.89
N TRP A 68 -30.84 -4.77 -27.79
CA TRP A 68 -30.64 -4.25 -29.14
C TRP A 68 -31.90 -3.57 -29.62
N GLY A 69 -31.81 -2.80 -30.67
CA GLY A 69 -32.94 -2.13 -31.31
C GLY A 69 -32.95 -2.37 -32.82
N ASN A 70 -34.13 -2.23 -33.41
CA ASN A 70 -34.30 -2.21 -34.86
C ASN A 70 -35.14 -0.97 -35.23
N ASP A 71 -34.69 -0.24 -36.25
CA ASP A 71 -35.35 0.90 -36.80
C ASP A 71 -35.76 0.57 -38.24
N PRO A 72 -37.08 0.71 -38.61
CA PRO A 72 -37.58 0.31 -39.91
C PRO A 72 -37.12 1.18 -41.07
N ASP A 73 -36.84 2.47 -40.84
CA ASP A 73 -36.58 3.46 -41.88
C ASP A 73 -35.30 4.28 -41.65
N GLY A 74 -34.49 3.90 -40.59
CA GLY A 74 -33.25 4.53 -40.28
C GLY A 74 -32.25 3.60 -39.55
N TYR A 75 -31.65 4.11 -38.51
CA TYR A 75 -30.78 3.32 -37.63
C TYR A 75 -30.90 3.77 -36.17
N VAL A 76 -30.66 2.87 -35.25
CA VAL A 76 -30.65 3.14 -33.80
C VAL A 76 -29.39 3.94 -33.45
N ALA A 77 -29.55 5.17 -33.03
CA ALA A 77 -28.46 6.07 -32.61
C ALA A 77 -28.00 5.83 -31.16
N GLY A 78 -28.87 5.25 -30.31
CA GLY A 78 -28.56 4.94 -28.93
C GLY A 78 -29.74 4.37 -28.17
N PHE A 79 -29.55 4.26 -26.86
CA PHE A 79 -30.56 3.70 -25.95
C PHE A 79 -30.67 4.59 -24.70
N GLU A 80 -31.83 4.58 -24.09
CA GLU A 80 -32.04 5.07 -22.74
C GLU A 80 -32.51 3.91 -21.86
N TYR A 81 -31.94 3.81 -20.65
CA TYR A 81 -32.37 2.81 -19.66
C TYR A 81 -32.77 3.47 -18.35
N ALA A 82 -33.65 2.83 -17.60
CA ALA A 82 -34.12 3.26 -16.30
C ALA A 82 -34.29 2.06 -15.37
N ILE A 83 -34.01 2.26 -14.08
CA ILE A 83 -34.11 1.24 -13.03
C ILE A 83 -35.15 1.71 -12.01
N ASN A 84 -36.18 0.90 -11.78
CA ASN A 84 -37.35 1.13 -10.92
C ASN A 84 -38.14 2.40 -11.29
N ASP A 85 -37.54 3.57 -11.33
CA ASP A 85 -38.16 4.84 -11.71
C ASP A 85 -38.05 5.03 -13.24
N THR A 86 -39.20 5.29 -13.90
CA THR A 86 -39.31 5.53 -15.34
C THR A 86 -39.86 6.93 -15.63
N SER A 87 -39.82 7.84 -14.66
CA SER A 87 -40.16 9.26 -14.86
C SER A 87 -39.16 9.92 -15.84
N GLU A 88 -39.53 11.06 -16.41
CA GLU A 88 -38.77 11.67 -17.52
C GLU A 88 -37.31 11.97 -17.18
N GLY A 89 -36.98 12.30 -15.94
CA GLY A 89 -35.62 12.59 -15.47
C GLY A 89 -34.78 11.38 -15.05
N ALA A 90 -35.37 10.18 -15.01
CA ALA A 90 -34.71 8.98 -14.47
C ALA A 90 -33.98 8.13 -15.52
N TRP A 91 -34.01 8.58 -16.81
CA TRP A 91 -33.41 7.82 -17.91
C TRP A 91 -31.95 8.21 -18.13
N SER A 92 -31.11 7.19 -18.26
CA SER A 92 -29.67 7.31 -18.58
C SER A 92 -29.41 6.92 -20.02
N PHE A 93 -28.72 7.77 -20.79
CA PHE A 93 -28.36 7.50 -22.19
C PHE A 93 -27.11 6.64 -22.32
N THR A 94 -27.10 5.74 -23.32
CA THR A 94 -25.93 4.92 -23.68
C THR A 94 -25.96 4.54 -25.17
N THR A 95 -24.78 4.39 -25.77
CA THR A 95 -24.63 3.79 -27.12
C THR A 95 -24.26 2.31 -27.07
N ARG A 96 -24.07 1.76 -25.86
CA ARG A 96 -23.79 0.34 -25.67
C ARG A 96 -25.03 -0.52 -25.88
N THR A 97 -24.80 -1.76 -26.26
CA THR A 97 -25.83 -2.81 -26.39
C THR A 97 -25.82 -3.79 -25.21
N ASP A 98 -24.91 -3.60 -24.26
CA ASP A 98 -24.86 -4.34 -23.00
C ASP A 98 -24.15 -3.54 -21.92
N SER A 99 -24.44 -3.87 -20.67
CA SER A 99 -23.70 -3.36 -19.50
C SER A 99 -23.91 -4.27 -18.31
N THR A 100 -22.95 -4.19 -17.35
CA THR A 100 -23.10 -4.81 -16.02
C THR A 100 -23.67 -3.75 -15.08
N PHE A 101 -24.76 -4.09 -14.40
CA PHE A 101 -25.44 -3.23 -13.43
C PHE A 101 -25.35 -3.87 -12.05
N ILE A 102 -25.29 -3.01 -11.04
CA ILE A 102 -25.62 -3.38 -9.67
C ILE A 102 -27.04 -2.88 -9.46
N LEU A 103 -27.99 -3.83 -9.42
CA LEU A 103 -29.39 -3.49 -9.21
C LEU A 103 -29.65 -3.18 -7.75
N PRO A 104 -30.28 -2.04 -7.41
CA PRO A 104 -30.47 -1.63 -6.03
C PRO A 104 -31.43 -2.54 -5.29
N ILE A 105 -31.08 -2.90 -4.07
CA ILE A 105 -31.96 -3.58 -3.11
C ILE A 105 -32.44 -2.54 -2.10
N THR A 106 -33.69 -2.57 -1.77
CA THR A 106 -34.28 -1.70 -0.76
C THR A 106 -33.60 -1.92 0.59
N GLU A 107 -33.17 -0.85 1.26
CA GLU A 107 -32.49 -0.91 2.55
C GLU A 107 -33.30 -1.74 3.58
N GLY A 108 -32.63 -2.65 4.25
CA GLY A 108 -33.23 -3.58 5.22
C GLY A 108 -33.90 -4.81 4.59
N GLN A 109 -33.90 -4.93 3.27
CA GLN A 109 -34.42 -6.12 2.57
C GLN A 109 -33.29 -7.04 2.14
N THR A 110 -33.51 -8.33 2.18
CA THR A 110 -32.57 -9.34 1.65
C THR A 110 -32.92 -9.75 0.22
N VAL A 111 -34.11 -9.41 -0.26
CA VAL A 111 -34.63 -9.75 -1.59
C VAL A 111 -35.42 -8.57 -2.13
N ASP A 112 -35.35 -8.36 -3.45
CA ASP A 112 -36.13 -7.35 -4.15
C ASP A 112 -36.47 -7.80 -5.58
N ASP A 113 -37.45 -7.12 -6.19
CA ASP A 113 -37.87 -7.35 -7.56
C ASP A 113 -37.66 -6.04 -8.37
N VAL A 114 -36.47 -5.87 -8.93
CA VAL A 114 -36.06 -4.62 -9.58
C VAL A 114 -36.55 -4.57 -11.02
N LEU A 115 -37.25 -3.50 -11.38
CA LEU A 115 -37.67 -3.23 -12.75
C LEU A 115 -36.50 -2.59 -13.53
N PHE A 116 -36.06 -3.26 -14.59
CA PHE A 116 -35.17 -2.66 -15.60
C PHE A 116 -35.98 -2.38 -16.88
N LYS A 117 -35.82 -1.19 -17.43
CA LYS A 117 -36.45 -0.78 -18.70
C LYS A 117 -35.42 -0.13 -19.60
N VAL A 118 -35.46 -0.45 -20.91
CA VAL A 118 -34.60 0.12 -21.93
C VAL A 118 -35.41 0.45 -23.16
N ARG A 119 -35.11 1.59 -23.83
CA ARG A 119 -35.74 2.01 -25.09
C ARG A 119 -34.70 2.55 -26.07
N ALA A 120 -34.86 2.20 -27.34
CA ALA A 120 -34.02 2.71 -28.43
C ALA A 120 -34.41 4.14 -28.80
N ILE A 121 -33.40 4.85 -29.33
CA ILE A 121 -33.55 6.18 -29.94
C ILE A 121 -32.98 6.08 -31.35
N ASP A 122 -33.69 6.53 -32.36
CA ASP A 122 -33.25 6.57 -33.75
C ASP A 122 -32.40 7.79 -34.08
N ASN A 123 -31.97 7.89 -35.34
CA ASN A 123 -31.17 9.01 -35.85
C ASN A 123 -31.93 10.33 -35.94
N ASP A 124 -33.27 10.32 -35.94
CA ASP A 124 -34.11 11.49 -35.97
C ASP A 124 -34.63 11.91 -34.59
N GLY A 125 -34.23 11.14 -33.52
CA GLY A 125 -34.53 11.42 -32.13
C GLY A 125 -35.85 10.84 -31.64
N ALA A 126 -36.58 10.05 -32.46
CA ALA A 126 -37.75 9.35 -31.97
C ALA A 126 -37.37 8.21 -31.05
N LYS A 127 -38.16 8.00 -30.02
CA LYS A 127 -37.94 6.98 -29.00
C LYS A 127 -38.96 5.86 -29.14
N ASP A 128 -38.52 4.63 -28.87
CA ASP A 128 -39.44 3.51 -28.73
C ASP A 128 -40.48 3.81 -27.64
N PRO A 129 -41.76 3.90 -27.99
CA PRO A 129 -42.82 4.29 -27.05
C PRO A 129 -43.10 3.22 -26.00
N VAL A 130 -42.73 1.96 -26.27
CA VAL A 130 -42.98 0.81 -25.38
C VAL A 130 -41.70 0.44 -24.61
N GLY A 131 -40.60 0.28 -25.32
CA GLY A 131 -39.35 -0.22 -24.81
C GLY A 131 -39.40 -1.69 -24.36
N ALA A 132 -38.25 -2.27 -24.11
CA ALA A 132 -38.16 -3.58 -23.47
C ALA A 132 -38.08 -3.41 -21.95
N ARG A 133 -38.73 -4.28 -21.19
CA ARG A 133 -38.76 -4.25 -19.72
C ARG A 133 -38.79 -5.62 -19.12
N LEU A 134 -38.12 -5.76 -17.96
CA LEU A 134 -38.14 -6.97 -17.16
C LEU A 134 -38.03 -6.65 -15.67
N ARG A 135 -38.67 -7.47 -14.84
CA ARG A 135 -38.44 -7.50 -13.40
C ARG A 135 -37.44 -8.59 -13.08
N TYR A 136 -36.36 -8.19 -12.42
CA TYR A 136 -35.31 -9.07 -11.96
C TYR A 136 -35.51 -9.39 -10.48
N PRO A 137 -35.78 -10.67 -10.13
CA PRO A 137 -35.81 -11.11 -8.76
C PRO A 137 -34.36 -11.22 -8.27
N ILE A 138 -33.93 -10.33 -7.41
CA ILE A 138 -32.58 -10.28 -6.89
C ILE A 138 -32.52 -10.65 -5.41
N ILE A 139 -31.37 -11.17 -4.98
CA ILE A 139 -31.05 -11.45 -3.59
C ILE A 139 -29.75 -10.72 -3.23
N ASN A 140 -29.71 -10.13 -2.04
CA ASN A 140 -28.50 -9.52 -1.50
C ASN A 140 -27.54 -10.59 -1.01
N SER A 141 -26.29 -10.48 -1.43
CA SER A 141 -25.19 -11.29 -0.91
C SER A 141 -24.52 -10.53 0.23
N THR A 142 -24.25 -11.21 1.33
CA THR A 142 -23.57 -10.59 2.47
C THR A 142 -22.10 -10.29 2.10
N PRO A 143 -21.59 -9.09 2.34
CA PRO A 143 -20.19 -8.75 2.11
C PRO A 143 -19.25 -9.51 3.05
N SER A 144 -17.95 -9.44 2.82
CA SER A 144 -16.93 -10.01 3.67
C SER A 144 -15.81 -9.00 3.97
N ALA A 145 -15.15 -9.20 5.12
CA ALA A 145 -13.94 -8.48 5.51
C ALA A 145 -12.98 -9.45 6.19
N ALA A 146 -11.70 -9.44 5.81
CA ALA A 146 -10.70 -10.34 6.37
C ALA A 146 -9.33 -9.66 6.48
N PHE A 147 -8.69 -9.73 7.65
CA PHE A 147 -7.33 -9.25 7.83
C PHE A 147 -6.33 -9.98 6.92
N LYS A 148 -5.37 -9.25 6.40
CA LYS A 148 -4.25 -9.81 5.64
C LYS A 148 -3.14 -10.22 6.63
N PRO A 149 -2.82 -11.51 6.79
CA PRO A 149 -1.90 -11.99 7.83
C PRO A 149 -0.49 -11.39 7.78
N THR A 150 -0.09 -10.86 6.62
CA THR A 150 1.20 -10.17 6.43
C THR A 150 1.16 -8.69 6.76
N GLU A 151 -0.03 -8.12 6.95
CA GLU A 151 -0.26 -6.69 7.19
C GLU A 151 -0.97 -6.43 8.53
N THR A 152 -0.89 -7.38 9.45
CA THR A 152 -1.33 -7.23 10.84
C THR A 152 -0.15 -6.80 11.73
N PRO A 153 -0.42 -6.21 12.91
CA PRO A 153 0.63 -5.94 13.88
C PRO A 153 1.40 -7.22 14.24
N ALA A 154 2.65 -7.08 14.66
CA ALA A 154 3.36 -8.12 15.39
C ALA A 154 2.69 -8.34 16.76
N ASP A 155 2.99 -9.47 17.42
CA ASP A 155 2.39 -9.84 18.71
C ASP A 155 2.56 -8.76 19.78
N THR A 156 3.64 -8.00 19.69
CA THR A 156 3.94 -6.89 20.60
C THR A 156 4.43 -5.67 19.83
N MET A 157 3.72 -4.56 20.00
CA MET A 157 4.05 -3.26 19.38
C MET A 157 4.10 -2.19 20.45
N PHE A 158 4.70 -1.04 20.12
CA PHE A 158 4.56 0.19 20.89
C PHE A 158 3.28 0.94 20.47
N GLY A 159 3.24 2.25 20.63
CA GLY A 159 2.02 3.04 20.43
C GLY A 159 1.49 3.12 18.99
N ILE A 160 2.16 2.51 18.00
CA ILE A 160 1.72 2.55 16.60
C ILE A 160 1.59 1.14 16.06
N ALA A 161 0.43 0.82 15.49
CA ALA A 161 0.14 -0.46 14.89
C ALA A 161 -0.53 -0.29 13.53
N SER A 162 -0.20 -1.16 12.56
CA SER A 162 -0.81 -1.17 11.22
C SER A 162 -1.70 -2.38 11.02
N PHE A 163 -2.77 -2.18 10.25
CA PHE A 163 -3.79 -3.18 9.94
C PHE A 163 -4.13 -3.11 8.46
N GLY A 164 -3.93 -4.21 7.75
CA GLY A 164 -4.39 -4.39 6.38
C GLY A 164 -5.48 -5.43 6.31
N TRP A 165 -6.56 -5.17 5.55
CA TRP A 165 -7.61 -6.15 5.32
C TRP A 165 -8.16 -6.04 3.90
N THR A 166 -8.79 -7.11 3.45
CA THR A 166 -9.54 -7.17 2.20
C THR A 166 -11.02 -7.06 2.45
N ILE A 167 -11.72 -6.47 1.52
CA ILE A 167 -13.17 -6.36 1.48
C ILE A 167 -13.62 -6.99 0.17
N ASP A 168 -14.65 -7.80 0.22
CA ASP A 168 -15.29 -8.34 -0.97
C ASP A 168 -16.81 -8.35 -0.80
N ASP A 169 -17.51 -8.14 -1.91
CA ASP A 169 -18.95 -8.23 -1.98
C ASP A 169 -19.30 -8.95 -3.28
N PRO A 170 -19.97 -10.11 -3.22
CA PRO A 170 -20.39 -10.86 -4.44
C PRO A 170 -21.29 -10.02 -5.36
N ASP A 171 -21.97 -9.01 -4.82
CA ASP A 171 -22.79 -8.06 -5.58
C ASP A 171 -21.95 -6.89 -6.14
N GLY A 172 -20.62 -6.92 -5.92
CA GLY A 172 -19.65 -5.95 -6.40
C GLY A 172 -19.26 -4.91 -5.36
N LEU A 173 -17.99 -4.50 -5.40
CA LEU A 173 -17.43 -3.54 -4.43
C LEU A 173 -18.13 -2.18 -4.40
N LEU A 174 -18.81 -1.79 -5.47
CA LEU A 174 -19.62 -0.57 -5.50
C LEU A 174 -20.90 -0.67 -4.64
N ASN A 175 -21.29 -1.89 -4.26
CA ASN A 175 -22.38 -2.13 -3.32
C ASN A 175 -21.95 -1.97 -1.86
N VAL A 176 -20.66 -1.91 -1.57
CA VAL A 176 -20.15 -1.65 -0.22
C VAL A 176 -20.41 -0.21 0.19
N ARG A 177 -21.19 -0.01 1.26
CA ARG A 177 -21.52 1.30 1.83
C ARG A 177 -20.45 1.80 2.79
N SER A 178 -19.98 0.92 3.70
CA SER A 178 -18.94 1.28 4.67
C SER A 178 -18.13 0.07 5.10
N THR A 179 -16.90 0.33 5.54
CA THR A 179 -16.06 -0.63 6.27
C THR A 179 -15.68 -0.03 7.61
N GLN A 180 -15.67 -0.84 8.64
CA GLN A 180 -15.54 -0.41 10.02
C GLN A 180 -14.46 -1.19 10.75
N ILE A 181 -13.78 -0.49 11.67
CA ILE A 181 -12.85 -1.10 12.63
C ILE A 181 -13.32 -0.79 14.05
N ALA A 182 -13.05 -1.71 14.97
CA ALA A 182 -13.29 -1.52 16.40
C ALA A 182 -12.15 -2.13 17.22
N PHE A 183 -11.87 -1.58 18.38
CA PHE A 183 -10.85 -2.06 19.30
C PHE A 183 -11.48 -2.43 20.64
N ASN A 184 -11.35 -3.71 21.01
CA ASN A 184 -11.86 -4.31 22.25
C ASN A 184 -13.39 -4.23 22.44
N ASP A 185 -14.07 -3.18 22.00
CA ASP A 185 -15.53 -3.00 22.12
C ASP A 185 -16.23 -3.16 20.76
N THR A 186 -16.99 -4.24 20.60
CA THR A 186 -17.79 -4.51 19.38
C THR A 186 -19.26 -4.09 19.50
N LEU A 187 -19.64 -3.46 20.60
CA LEU A 187 -21.00 -2.93 20.79
C LEU A 187 -21.06 -1.46 20.34
N ASN A 188 -20.13 -0.63 20.82
CA ASN A 188 -20.16 0.82 20.61
C ASN A 188 -18.88 1.37 19.98
N GLY A 189 -17.83 0.54 19.80
CA GLY A 189 -16.50 0.96 19.36
C GLY A 189 -16.28 1.00 17.85
N TRP A 190 -17.32 0.77 17.02
CA TRP A 190 -17.17 0.75 15.57
C TRP A 190 -16.98 2.16 14.98
N VAL A 191 -15.95 2.30 14.17
CA VAL A 191 -15.59 3.55 13.47
C VAL A 191 -15.51 3.27 12.00
N ASP A 192 -16.18 4.12 11.18
CA ASP A 192 -16.12 4.06 9.73
C ASP A 192 -14.75 4.50 9.22
N ILE A 193 -14.17 3.70 8.33
CA ILE A 193 -12.90 4.00 7.66
C ILE A 193 -13.19 4.37 6.21
N PRO A 194 -12.65 5.51 5.71
CA PRO A 194 -12.80 5.89 4.32
C PRO A 194 -12.33 4.79 3.38
N PHE A 195 -13.24 4.36 2.52
CA PHE A 195 -13.04 3.26 1.57
C PHE A 195 -13.20 3.75 0.14
N ASN A 196 -12.34 3.27 -0.75
CA ASN A 196 -12.44 3.52 -2.19
C ASN A 196 -12.58 2.18 -2.92
N ALA A 197 -13.76 1.94 -3.52
CA ALA A 197 -14.07 0.72 -4.26
C ALA A 197 -13.14 0.45 -5.46
N THR A 198 -12.40 1.46 -5.94
CA THR A 198 -11.43 1.29 -7.04
C THR A 198 -10.12 0.63 -6.63
N ASN A 199 -9.86 0.45 -5.34
CA ASN A 199 -8.64 -0.16 -4.79
C ASN A 199 -8.74 -1.69 -4.65
N ASN A 200 -9.51 -2.36 -5.50
CA ASN A 200 -9.69 -3.83 -5.49
C ASN A 200 -10.10 -4.40 -4.11
N GLY A 201 -10.80 -3.62 -3.30
CA GLY A 201 -11.22 -4.05 -1.97
C GLY A 201 -10.09 -4.15 -0.93
N GLU A 202 -8.93 -3.56 -1.16
CA GLU A 202 -7.84 -3.56 -0.19
C GLU A 202 -7.82 -2.26 0.62
N LEU A 203 -7.67 -2.41 1.93
CA LEU A 203 -7.49 -1.31 2.86
C LEU A 203 -6.25 -1.53 3.74
N PHE A 204 -5.54 -0.44 4.01
CA PHE A 204 -4.42 -0.43 4.94
C PHE A 204 -4.49 0.85 5.78
N ILE A 205 -4.48 0.68 7.09
CA ILE A 205 -4.44 1.80 8.04
C ILE A 205 -3.32 1.61 9.05
N SER A 206 -2.95 2.71 9.70
CA SER A 206 -2.16 2.71 10.93
C SER A 206 -2.91 3.45 12.01
N VAL A 207 -2.78 3.01 13.25
CA VAL A 207 -3.35 3.67 14.42
C VAL A 207 -2.22 4.06 15.36
N SER A 208 -2.21 5.32 15.80
CA SER A 208 -1.24 5.85 16.73
C SER A 208 -1.92 6.27 18.05
N VAL A 209 -1.42 5.76 19.16
CA VAL A 209 -1.84 6.13 20.52
C VAL A 209 -0.67 6.69 21.31
N ASP A 210 -0.94 7.59 22.24
CA ASP A 210 0.05 7.99 23.24
C ASP A 210 0.25 6.82 24.24
N ASN A 211 1.40 6.16 24.14
CA ASN A 211 1.76 5.01 24.96
C ASN A 211 2.72 5.34 26.12
N LYS A 212 2.91 6.61 26.46
CA LYS A 212 3.76 7.02 27.61
C LYS A 212 3.16 6.62 28.97
N THR A 213 1.87 6.40 29.03
CA THR A 213 1.17 5.95 30.26
C THR A 213 0.24 4.78 29.94
N VAL A 214 0.15 3.82 30.86
CA VAL A 214 -0.78 2.67 30.76
C VAL A 214 -2.25 3.10 30.79
N GLY A 215 -3.14 2.19 30.39
CA GLY A 215 -4.58 2.36 30.40
C GLY A 215 -5.21 2.62 29.03
N ILE A 216 -6.52 2.82 29.01
CA ILE A 216 -7.30 2.98 27.77
C ILE A 216 -7.00 4.33 27.13
N LYS A 217 -6.77 4.31 25.84
CA LYS A 217 -6.40 5.47 25.01
C LYS A 217 -7.34 5.63 23.83
N THR A 218 -7.36 6.86 23.33
CA THR A 218 -7.89 7.20 22.01
C THR A 218 -6.71 7.29 21.03
N GLY A 219 -6.84 6.61 19.89
CA GLY A 219 -5.85 6.62 18.83
C GLY A 219 -6.31 7.41 17.62
N GLN A 220 -5.39 8.01 16.88
CA GLN A 220 -5.64 8.64 15.60
C GLN A 220 -5.40 7.62 14.47
N VAL A 221 -6.28 7.63 13.47
CA VAL A 221 -6.19 6.77 12.28
C VAL A 221 -5.44 7.48 11.16
N TYR A 222 -4.59 6.74 10.47
CA TYR A 222 -3.85 7.15 9.29
C TYR A 222 -4.10 6.17 8.15
N LEU A 223 -4.28 6.68 6.92
CA LEU A 223 -4.59 5.89 5.74
C LEU A 223 -3.35 5.59 4.91
N GLY A 224 -3.31 4.37 4.39
CA GLY A 224 -2.35 3.91 3.40
C GLY A 224 -0.90 3.89 3.91
N ARG A 225 -0.02 3.50 3.00
CA ARG A 225 1.43 3.44 3.28
C ARG A 225 2.10 4.82 3.32
N SER A 226 1.40 5.88 2.86
CA SER A 226 1.83 7.27 3.00
C SER A 226 1.61 7.86 4.39
N TYR A 227 0.93 7.12 5.27
CA TYR A 227 0.60 7.56 6.63
C TYR A 227 -0.13 8.90 6.65
N SER A 228 -1.12 9.06 5.76
CA SER A 228 -1.91 10.27 5.67
C SER A 228 -3.00 10.28 6.73
N SER A 229 -3.22 11.41 7.44
CA SER A 229 -4.29 11.50 8.44
C SER A 229 -5.64 11.13 7.82
N ALA A 230 -6.33 10.18 8.42
CA ALA A 230 -7.71 9.87 8.06
C ALA A 230 -8.61 10.99 8.57
N ILE A 231 -9.45 11.52 7.69
CA ILE A 231 -10.40 12.59 8.01
C ILE A 231 -11.83 12.14 7.72
N ASP A 232 -12.76 12.60 8.51
CA ASP A 232 -14.19 12.40 8.29
C ASP A 232 -14.76 13.35 7.23
N GLY A 233 -16.06 13.27 6.96
CA GLY A 233 -16.75 14.13 6.00
C GLY A 233 -16.77 15.63 6.38
N GLU A 234 -16.42 15.97 7.62
CA GLU A 234 -16.35 17.35 8.14
C GLU A 234 -14.91 17.88 8.17
N GLY A 235 -13.92 17.03 7.84
CA GLY A 235 -12.50 17.37 7.83
C GLY A 235 -11.79 17.16 9.17
N ASN A 236 -12.42 16.51 10.14
CA ASN A 236 -11.80 16.20 11.43
C ASN A 236 -11.01 14.89 11.36
N PRO A 237 -9.90 14.74 12.11
CA PRO A 237 -9.20 13.46 12.23
C PRO A 237 -10.11 12.36 12.75
N ILE A 238 -10.07 11.19 12.10
CA ILE A 238 -10.77 10.01 12.56
C ILE A 238 -10.03 9.44 13.77
N LEU A 239 -10.76 9.28 14.85
CA LEU A 239 -10.27 8.77 16.12
C LEU A 239 -10.94 7.42 16.44
N VAL A 240 -10.16 6.52 17.03
CA VAL A 240 -10.64 5.24 17.57
C VAL A 240 -10.38 5.19 19.07
N SER A 241 -11.27 4.55 19.79
CA SER A 241 -11.16 4.42 21.26
C SER A 241 -10.99 2.95 21.66
N GLY A 242 -10.67 2.71 22.93
CA GLY A 242 -10.64 1.37 23.51
C GLY A 242 -9.30 0.65 23.44
N ILE A 243 -8.26 1.24 22.87
CA ILE A 243 -6.91 0.64 22.86
C ILE A 243 -6.29 0.81 24.26
N GLU A 244 -5.87 -0.29 24.86
CA GLU A 244 -5.29 -0.29 26.22
C GLU A 244 -3.77 -0.48 26.14
N VAL A 245 -3.04 0.52 26.62
CA VAL A 245 -1.57 0.47 26.77
C VAL A 245 -1.21 -0.36 27.99
N GLY A 246 -0.29 -1.31 27.82
CA GLY A 246 0.12 -2.27 28.85
C GLY A 246 -0.75 -3.54 28.86
N ALA A 247 -1.56 -3.75 27.84
CA ALA A 247 -2.45 -4.91 27.73
C ALA A 247 -2.50 -5.48 26.31
N THR A 248 -3.02 -6.69 26.17
CA THR A 248 -3.39 -7.29 24.89
C THR A 248 -4.71 -6.70 24.42
N ASN A 249 -4.71 -6.24 23.17
CA ASN A 249 -5.86 -5.65 22.48
C ASN A 249 -6.34 -6.57 21.38
N THR A 250 -7.61 -6.43 21.00
CA THR A 250 -8.21 -7.11 19.85
C THR A 250 -8.78 -6.05 18.91
N ALA A 251 -8.30 -6.05 17.67
CA ALA A 251 -8.91 -5.31 16.57
C ALA A 251 -9.93 -6.17 15.85
N TYR A 252 -11.05 -5.58 15.47
CA TYR A 252 -12.12 -6.21 14.72
C TYR A 252 -12.43 -5.40 13.48
N VAL A 253 -12.67 -6.07 12.34
CA VAL A 253 -13.15 -5.43 11.12
C VAL A 253 -14.47 -6.03 10.67
N ARG A 254 -15.29 -5.20 10.03
CA ARG A 254 -16.51 -5.60 9.34
C ARG A 254 -16.83 -4.66 8.20
N THR A 255 -17.67 -5.10 7.29
CA THR A 255 -18.14 -4.34 6.13
C THR A 255 -19.66 -4.35 6.09
N ILE A 256 -20.26 -3.26 5.64
CA ILE A 256 -21.70 -3.08 5.50
C ILE A 256 -21.98 -2.72 4.05
N ASP A 257 -22.91 -3.41 3.42
CA ASP A 257 -23.33 -3.11 2.05
C ASP A 257 -24.44 -2.04 1.97
N ALA A 258 -24.87 -1.71 0.76
CA ALA A 258 -25.90 -0.72 0.52
C ALA A 258 -27.28 -1.15 1.01
N ALA A 259 -27.56 -2.45 1.07
CA ALA A 259 -28.80 -3.02 1.62
C ALA A 259 -28.80 -3.07 3.16
N GLY A 260 -27.64 -2.83 3.79
CA GLY A 260 -27.47 -2.85 5.24
C GLY A 260 -27.08 -4.21 5.82
N ALA A 261 -26.77 -5.21 4.97
CA ALA A 261 -26.24 -6.47 5.47
C ALA A 261 -24.79 -6.28 5.97
N VAL A 262 -24.47 -6.92 7.08
CA VAL A 262 -23.20 -6.77 7.80
C VAL A 262 -22.41 -8.06 7.67
N SER A 263 -21.14 -7.96 7.27
CA SER A 263 -20.24 -9.11 7.18
C SER A 263 -20.03 -9.79 8.54
N MET A 264 -19.57 -11.03 8.51
CA MET A 264 -18.92 -11.59 9.67
C MET A 264 -17.69 -10.73 10.00
N ARG A 265 -17.45 -10.57 11.31
CA ARG A 265 -16.27 -9.85 11.79
C ARG A 265 -15.07 -10.77 11.79
N ASP A 266 -13.92 -10.25 11.34
CA ASP A 266 -12.61 -10.86 11.53
C ASP A 266 -11.86 -10.13 12.64
N GLN A 267 -10.83 -10.79 13.22
CA GLN A 267 -10.13 -10.23 14.37
C GLN A 267 -8.64 -10.59 14.39
N VAL A 268 -7.85 -9.69 14.99
CA VAL A 268 -6.42 -9.88 15.27
C VAL A 268 -6.09 -9.33 16.66
N GLN A 269 -5.13 -9.95 17.34
CA GLN A 269 -4.68 -9.55 18.67
C GLN A 269 -3.23 -9.08 18.64
N TRP A 270 -2.90 -8.10 19.50
CA TRP A 270 -1.53 -7.65 19.74
C TRP A 270 -1.43 -7.01 21.12
N TYR A 271 -0.22 -6.99 21.68
CA TYR A 271 0.08 -6.30 22.93
C TYR A 271 0.64 -4.90 22.66
N VAL A 272 0.19 -3.88 23.39
CA VAL A 272 0.71 -2.50 23.30
C VAL A 272 1.62 -2.22 24.48
N LYS A 273 2.94 -2.05 24.19
CA LYS A 273 3.94 -1.70 25.19
C LYS A 273 3.85 -0.23 25.59
N GLN A 274 4.08 0.02 26.87
CA GLN A 274 4.33 1.38 27.36
C GLN A 274 5.77 1.81 26.99
N GLN A 275 5.92 3.02 26.47
CA GLN A 275 7.20 3.72 26.37
C GLN A 275 7.55 4.36 27.70
N LYS A 276 8.69 4.01 28.30
CA LYS A 276 9.12 4.50 29.61
C LYS A 276 10.40 5.32 29.53
N SER A 277 11.19 5.10 28.49
CA SER A 277 12.52 5.64 28.33
C SER A 277 12.65 6.52 27.11
N LYS A 278 13.69 7.33 27.07
CA LYS A 278 14.17 8.04 25.88
C LYS A 278 15.12 7.18 25.05
N VAL A 279 15.57 6.06 25.59
CA VAL A 279 16.48 5.11 24.98
C VAL A 279 15.71 3.85 24.60
N LEU A 280 15.83 3.41 23.36
CA LEU A 280 15.32 2.14 22.87
C LEU A 280 16.50 1.17 22.66
N PHE A 281 16.42 0.01 23.27
CA PHE A 281 17.31 -1.12 22.99
C PHE A 281 16.63 -2.07 21.99
N LEU A 282 17.19 -2.17 20.78
CA LEU A 282 16.76 -3.12 19.74
C LEU A 282 17.60 -4.38 19.79
N ASN A 283 17.00 -5.49 20.20
CA ASN A 283 17.66 -6.79 20.17
C ASN A 283 17.36 -7.52 18.86
N ASP A 284 18.36 -7.55 17.98
CA ASP A 284 18.34 -8.22 16.67
C ASP A 284 19.28 -9.46 16.66
N ILE A 285 19.51 -10.08 17.82
CA ILE A 285 20.35 -11.24 17.96
C ILE A 285 19.53 -12.51 17.76
N GLY A 286 19.86 -13.31 16.74
CA GLY A 286 19.12 -14.52 16.37
C GLY A 286 19.71 -15.83 16.90
N LYS A 287 20.68 -15.78 17.79
CA LYS A 287 21.31 -16.95 18.39
C LYS A 287 20.55 -17.48 19.60
N ASN A 288 20.87 -18.72 20.02
CA ASN A 288 20.38 -19.32 21.27
C ASN A 288 20.76 -18.52 22.51
N SER A 289 21.89 -17.78 22.45
CA SER A 289 22.38 -16.90 23.51
C SER A 289 21.75 -15.52 23.53
N SER A 290 20.79 -15.24 22.68
CA SER A 290 20.22 -13.90 22.51
C SER A 290 19.77 -13.23 23.81
N LEU A 291 19.20 -13.99 24.75
CA LEU A 291 18.81 -13.45 26.06
C LEU A 291 20.02 -13.17 26.95
N ASP A 292 21.02 -14.00 26.93
CA ASP A 292 22.25 -13.82 27.73
C ASP A 292 23.04 -12.63 27.18
N ASP A 293 23.18 -12.55 25.86
CA ASP A 293 23.83 -11.42 25.18
C ASP A 293 23.08 -10.11 25.46
N MET A 294 21.74 -10.11 25.36
CA MET A 294 20.92 -8.97 25.72
C MET A 294 21.12 -8.55 27.19
N ASN A 295 21.07 -9.49 28.12
CA ASN A 295 21.25 -9.20 29.55
C ASN A 295 22.65 -8.66 29.84
N TRP A 296 23.65 -9.10 29.12
CA TRP A 296 25.01 -8.57 29.22
C TRP A 296 25.02 -7.08 28.83
N HIS A 297 24.47 -6.68 27.68
CA HIS A 297 24.35 -5.29 27.26
C HIS A 297 23.53 -4.45 28.24
N LEU A 298 22.39 -4.98 28.70
CA LEU A 298 21.53 -4.27 29.65
C LEU A 298 22.22 -4.03 31.01
N SER A 299 23.12 -4.96 31.45
CA SER A 299 23.87 -4.75 32.70
C SER A 299 24.78 -3.54 32.59
N TYR A 300 25.47 -3.33 31.48
CA TYR A 300 26.32 -2.14 31.27
C TYR A 300 25.51 -0.86 31.16
N LEU A 301 24.37 -0.90 30.45
CA LEU A 301 23.48 0.28 30.41
C LEU A 301 22.97 0.65 31.82
N SER A 302 22.68 -0.36 32.63
CA SER A 302 22.25 -0.16 34.01
C SER A 302 23.37 0.45 34.88
N GLU A 303 24.65 0.05 34.71
CA GLU A 303 25.80 0.66 35.37
C GLU A 303 25.96 2.14 35.01
N LEU A 304 25.58 2.52 33.80
CA LEU A 304 25.53 3.91 33.34
C LEU A 304 24.27 4.68 33.81
N GLY A 305 23.37 4.01 34.53
CA GLY A 305 22.08 4.58 34.96
C GLY A 305 21.04 4.69 33.84
N ILE A 306 21.21 3.94 32.76
CA ILE A 306 20.30 3.91 31.61
C ILE A 306 19.38 2.67 31.75
N ASP A 307 18.06 2.92 31.81
CA ASP A 307 17.01 1.88 31.78
C ASP A 307 16.26 2.02 30.46
N PRO A 308 16.62 1.28 29.38
CA PRO A 308 16.01 1.44 28.07
C PRO A 308 14.67 0.73 27.97
N ASP A 309 13.81 1.19 27.03
CA ASP A 309 12.76 0.34 26.48
C ASP A 309 13.39 -0.76 25.63
N ILE A 310 12.84 -1.98 25.68
CA ILE A 310 13.38 -3.12 24.96
C ILE A 310 12.43 -3.52 23.85
N TRP A 311 12.94 -3.68 22.63
CA TRP A 311 12.20 -4.26 21.51
C TRP A 311 12.98 -5.46 20.94
N LEU A 312 12.36 -6.63 21.01
CA LEU A 312 12.91 -7.86 20.42
C LEU A 312 12.46 -7.94 18.97
N ILE A 313 13.36 -7.69 18.05
CA ILE A 313 13.02 -7.55 16.62
C ILE A 313 13.55 -8.70 15.76
N ASN A 314 14.22 -9.68 16.36
CA ASN A 314 14.70 -10.80 15.58
C ASN A 314 13.54 -11.63 15.04
N THR A 315 13.65 -12.03 13.77
CA THR A 315 12.79 -13.01 13.11
C THR A 315 13.41 -14.40 13.19
N GLY A 316 14.31 -14.61 14.13
CA GLY A 316 15.12 -15.82 14.22
C GLY A 316 14.26 -17.06 14.25
N GLN A 317 14.65 -18.08 13.46
CA GLN A 317 14.14 -19.42 13.63
C GLN A 317 14.32 -19.79 15.10
N PRO A 318 13.28 -20.32 15.79
CA PRO A 318 13.46 -20.78 17.16
C PRO A 318 14.61 -21.75 17.17
N ALA A 319 15.61 -21.44 17.96
CA ALA A 319 16.68 -22.38 18.18
C ALA A 319 16.07 -23.64 18.78
N LEU A 320 16.48 -24.79 18.27
CA LEU A 320 16.04 -26.10 18.73
C LEU A 320 15.93 -26.11 20.27
N GLY A 321 14.72 -25.99 20.79
CA GLY A 321 14.36 -26.32 22.16
C GLY A 321 14.19 -25.19 23.16
N THR A 322 14.23 -23.88 22.80
CA THR A 322 14.10 -22.81 23.80
C THR A 322 13.56 -21.52 23.23
N ILE A 323 12.71 -20.90 24.01
CA ILE A 323 12.25 -19.50 23.97
C ILE A 323 12.14 -18.95 22.54
N GLU A 324 10.95 -19.02 22.00
CA GLU A 324 10.56 -18.14 20.91
C GLU A 324 10.75 -16.70 21.41
N LEU A 325 11.84 -16.08 20.98
CA LEU A 325 11.90 -14.63 21.01
C LEU A 325 10.79 -14.20 20.08
N SER A 326 9.68 -13.75 20.67
CA SER A 326 8.47 -13.47 19.95
C SER A 326 8.77 -12.53 18.79
N ASP A 327 8.21 -12.82 17.64
CA ASP A 327 8.26 -11.98 16.43
C ASP A 327 7.54 -10.66 16.73
N GLN A 328 8.27 -9.71 17.33
CA GLN A 328 7.75 -8.39 17.69
C GLN A 328 8.00 -7.34 16.60
N PHE A 329 8.56 -7.75 15.47
CA PHE A 329 8.82 -6.87 14.35
C PHE A 329 7.82 -7.17 13.21
N PRO A 330 7.19 -6.16 12.60
CA PRO A 330 6.25 -6.39 11.51
C PRO A 330 6.88 -7.18 10.36
N LYS A 331 6.17 -8.17 9.85
CA LYS A 331 6.65 -9.06 8.76
C LYS A 331 7.01 -8.34 7.48
N VAL A 332 6.48 -7.14 7.29
CA VAL A 332 6.71 -6.29 6.13
C VAL A 332 7.06 -4.89 6.61
N VAL A 333 8.13 -4.32 6.05
CA VAL A 333 8.48 -2.91 6.28
C VAL A 333 7.29 -2.03 5.87
N ASN A 334 6.77 -1.28 6.81
CA ASN A 334 5.61 -0.42 6.63
C ASN A 334 5.82 0.93 7.35
N PRO A 335 4.95 1.92 7.15
CA PRO A 335 5.15 3.25 7.74
C PRO A 335 5.17 3.26 9.27
N THR A 336 4.60 2.25 9.94
CA THR A 336 4.61 2.18 11.42
C THR A 336 6.02 2.08 11.99
N LEU A 337 6.94 1.38 11.31
CA LEU A 337 8.31 1.24 11.78
C LEU A 337 9.02 2.60 11.86
N LYS A 338 8.94 3.40 10.79
CA LYS A 338 9.53 4.75 10.75
C LYS A 338 8.98 5.62 11.88
N LYS A 339 7.66 5.64 12.02
CA LYS A 339 6.96 6.44 13.03
C LYS A 339 7.22 5.93 14.46
N THR A 340 7.33 4.62 14.63
CA THR A 340 7.60 4.03 15.93
C THR A 340 9.02 4.36 16.38
N LEU A 341 10.03 4.13 15.53
CA LEU A 341 11.43 4.40 15.88
C LEU A 341 11.68 5.89 16.16
N ALA A 342 10.96 6.79 15.49
CA ALA A 342 11.04 8.23 15.73
C ALA A 342 10.49 8.69 17.10
N GLN A 343 9.96 7.78 17.94
CA GLN A 343 9.47 8.12 19.27
C GLN A 343 10.57 8.22 20.36
N TRP A 344 11.77 7.74 20.07
CA TRP A 344 12.91 7.80 21.01
C TRP A 344 13.94 8.85 20.61
N ASP A 345 14.70 9.32 21.58
CA ASP A 345 15.83 10.23 21.36
C ASP A 345 17.09 9.44 20.99
N HIS A 346 17.23 8.20 21.52
CA HIS A 346 18.39 7.35 21.33
C HIS A 346 17.99 5.92 21.02
N ILE A 347 18.69 5.28 20.09
CA ILE A 347 18.51 3.85 19.78
C ILE A 347 19.85 3.13 19.98
N TYR A 348 19.84 2.04 20.74
CA TYR A 348 20.92 1.08 20.79
C TYR A 348 20.49 -0.20 20.07
N TRP A 349 21.07 -0.43 18.90
CA TRP A 349 20.74 -1.59 18.04
C TRP A 349 21.87 -2.61 18.14
N VAL A 350 21.56 -3.82 18.62
CA VAL A 350 22.50 -4.93 18.70
C VAL A 350 22.04 -6.02 17.74
N SER A 351 22.91 -6.37 16.77
CA SER A 351 22.68 -7.44 15.82
C SER A 351 23.84 -8.42 15.79
N ASP A 352 23.60 -9.69 15.55
CA ASP A 352 24.62 -10.71 15.36
C ASP A 352 24.88 -11.05 13.88
N ASP A 353 24.20 -10.37 12.96
CA ASP A 353 24.35 -10.61 11.53
C ASP A 353 23.93 -9.37 10.71
N VAL A 354 24.76 -8.95 9.75
CA VAL A 354 24.51 -7.83 8.85
C VAL A 354 23.32 -8.08 7.90
N ASP A 355 22.93 -9.32 7.66
CA ASP A 355 21.83 -9.70 6.78
C ASP A 355 20.48 -9.78 7.51
N ARG A 356 20.41 -9.38 8.80
CA ARG A 356 19.16 -9.37 9.57
C ARG A 356 18.36 -8.09 9.34
N ASN A 357 17.52 -7.72 10.29
CA ASN A 357 16.66 -6.56 10.19
C ASN A 357 17.40 -5.24 9.96
N ILE A 358 18.70 -5.19 10.29
CA ILE A 358 19.54 -4.01 10.08
C ILE A 358 19.67 -3.63 8.59
N VAL A 359 19.47 -4.55 7.64
CA VAL A 359 19.41 -4.22 6.20
C VAL A 359 18.30 -3.22 5.85
N HIS A 360 17.27 -3.13 6.70
CA HIS A 360 16.18 -2.17 6.55
C HIS A 360 16.42 -0.86 7.30
N ALA A 361 17.52 -0.74 8.06
CA ALA A 361 17.76 0.38 8.96
C ALA A 361 17.73 1.74 8.24
N LEU A 362 18.34 1.86 7.06
CA LEU A 362 18.33 3.08 6.27
C LEU A 362 16.89 3.59 6.03
N ASP A 363 15.99 2.70 5.67
CA ASP A 363 14.60 3.07 5.38
C ASP A 363 13.82 3.41 6.64
N ILE A 364 13.92 2.56 7.68
CA ILE A 364 13.05 2.66 8.87
C ILE A 364 13.51 3.70 9.89
N THR A 365 14.77 4.15 9.84
CA THR A 365 15.32 5.16 10.78
C THR A 365 15.35 6.57 10.20
N SER A 366 14.91 6.76 8.96
CA SER A 366 14.98 8.07 8.27
C SER A 366 14.30 9.21 9.05
N GLU A 367 13.13 8.96 9.63
CA GLU A 367 12.41 9.97 10.45
C GLU A 367 13.04 10.16 11.84
N PHE A 368 13.58 9.10 12.42
CA PHE A 368 14.32 9.16 13.67
C PHE A 368 15.53 10.12 13.56
N PHE A 369 16.36 9.97 12.53
CA PHE A 369 17.50 10.86 12.31
C PHE A 369 17.07 12.28 11.90
N ALA A 370 16.03 12.41 11.07
CA ALA A 370 15.47 13.73 10.73
C ALA A 370 14.98 14.48 11.98
N GLY A 371 14.51 13.76 13.00
CA GLY A 371 14.15 14.29 14.32
C GLY A 371 15.34 14.63 15.23
N GLY A 372 16.58 14.36 14.80
CA GLY A 372 17.80 14.59 15.57
C GLY A 372 18.17 13.45 16.51
N GLY A 373 17.59 12.25 16.30
CA GLY A 373 17.92 11.05 17.06
C GLY A 373 19.38 10.61 16.88
N SER A 374 19.95 9.95 17.87
CA SER A 374 21.27 9.34 17.81
C SER A 374 21.20 7.83 17.98
N MET A 375 22.03 7.12 17.23
CA MET A 375 22.02 5.65 17.24
C MET A 375 23.42 5.10 17.53
N PHE A 376 23.45 4.05 18.35
CA PHE A 376 24.59 3.23 18.59
C PHE A 376 24.30 1.81 18.04
N VAL A 377 25.20 1.29 17.21
CA VAL A 377 25.05 -0.03 16.57
C VAL A 377 26.19 -0.93 16.95
N THR A 378 25.88 -2.10 17.46
CA THR A 378 26.85 -3.19 17.66
C THR A 378 26.51 -4.30 16.68
N ILE A 379 27.45 -4.58 15.77
CA ILE A 379 27.28 -5.58 14.72
C ILE A 379 28.61 -6.20 14.32
N PRO A 380 28.71 -7.54 14.20
CA PRO A 380 29.93 -8.17 13.70
C PRO A 380 30.00 -7.95 12.19
N MET A 381 30.98 -7.18 11.73
CA MET A 381 31.25 -7.10 10.29
C MET A 381 31.89 -8.41 9.82
N LYS A 382 31.29 -9.01 8.81
CA LYS A 382 31.80 -10.16 8.07
C LYS A 382 32.23 -9.74 6.67
N GLU A 383 32.82 -10.65 5.91
CA GLU A 383 33.08 -10.38 4.49
C GLU A 383 31.76 -10.13 3.78
N VAL A 384 31.55 -8.87 3.39
CA VAL A 384 30.39 -8.40 2.64
C VAL A 384 30.85 -7.76 1.33
N SER A 385 30.02 -7.81 0.31
CA SER A 385 30.28 -7.09 -0.95
C SER A 385 30.34 -5.58 -0.69
N GLN A 386 31.22 -4.86 -1.36
CA GLN A 386 31.27 -3.40 -1.30
C GLN A 386 29.97 -2.72 -1.82
N GLU A 387 29.14 -3.48 -2.53
CA GLU A 387 27.82 -3.02 -3.01
C GLU A 387 26.69 -3.34 -1.99
N ASP A 388 27.02 -3.88 -0.82
CA ASP A 388 26.04 -4.22 0.20
C ASP A 388 25.34 -2.97 0.73
N VAL A 389 24.02 -3.09 0.93
CA VAL A 389 23.17 -1.99 1.40
C VAL A 389 23.57 -1.45 2.77
N ILE A 390 24.27 -2.25 3.59
CA ILE A 390 24.75 -1.84 4.91
C ILE A 390 25.73 -0.66 4.84
N PHE A 391 26.53 -0.55 3.77
CA PHE A 391 27.44 0.58 3.56
C PHE A 391 26.72 1.90 3.23
N ASN A 392 25.45 1.84 2.83
CA ASN A 392 24.64 3.04 2.69
C ASN A 392 24.09 3.55 4.02
N PHE A 393 24.17 2.75 5.06
CA PHE A 393 23.64 3.03 6.38
C PHE A 393 24.72 3.31 7.41
N LEU A 394 25.72 2.43 7.54
CA LEU A 394 26.81 2.60 8.49
C LEU A 394 27.85 3.60 7.97
N PRO A 395 28.56 4.34 8.86
CA PRO A 395 29.61 5.27 8.47
C PRO A 395 30.93 4.55 8.08
N VAL A 396 30.82 3.40 7.44
CA VAL A 396 31.92 2.51 7.02
C VAL A 396 32.07 2.63 5.50
N ASP A 397 33.27 3.07 5.04
CA ASP A 397 33.60 3.11 3.62
C ASP A 397 33.97 1.74 3.08
N SER A 398 34.78 1.01 3.84
CA SER A 398 35.23 -0.33 3.48
C SER A 398 35.64 -1.14 4.72
N ILE A 399 35.70 -2.44 4.54
CA ILE A 399 36.23 -3.40 5.53
C ILE A 399 37.54 -4.00 5.04
N GLY A 400 38.33 -4.54 5.96
CA GLY A 400 39.55 -5.26 5.63
C GLY A 400 39.31 -6.39 4.63
N PHE A 401 40.26 -6.58 3.72
CA PHE A 401 40.20 -7.62 2.71
C PHE A 401 41.52 -8.33 2.55
N PHE A 402 41.50 -9.54 1.99
CA PHE A 402 42.67 -10.28 1.61
C PHE A 402 42.90 -10.19 0.11
N PRO A 403 44.13 -9.88 -0.35
CA PRO A 403 44.46 -9.84 -1.75
C PRO A 403 44.14 -11.16 -2.47
N PRO A 404 43.58 -11.14 -3.68
CA PRO A 404 43.32 -12.36 -4.45
C PRO A 404 44.59 -13.18 -4.64
N GLY A 405 44.54 -14.48 -4.32
CA GLY A 405 45.69 -15.39 -4.42
C GLY A 405 46.62 -15.41 -3.18
N GLY A 406 46.26 -14.65 -2.14
CA GLY A 406 46.91 -14.77 -0.82
C GLY A 406 46.57 -16.07 -0.13
N ILE A 407 47.30 -16.34 0.94
CA ILE A 407 47.11 -17.55 1.79
C ILE A 407 46.30 -17.21 3.06
N GLU A 408 46.02 -15.94 3.29
CA GLU A 408 45.25 -15.43 4.43
C GLU A 408 43.77 -15.73 4.21
N THR A 409 43.09 -16.13 5.27
CA THR A 409 41.67 -16.55 5.22
C THR A 409 40.81 -15.97 6.32
N GLY A 410 41.36 -15.19 7.24
CA GLY A 410 40.58 -14.61 8.34
C GLY A 410 41.35 -13.57 9.12
N PHE A 411 40.62 -12.69 9.79
CA PHE A 411 41.16 -11.71 10.72
C PHE A 411 41.11 -12.22 12.14
N VAL A 412 42.07 -11.78 12.96
CA VAL A 412 42.16 -12.11 14.37
C VAL A 412 42.78 -10.98 15.16
N ILE A 413 42.24 -10.73 16.35
CA ILE A 413 42.88 -9.93 17.38
C ILE A 413 43.17 -10.85 18.57
N ASN A 414 44.41 -10.88 19.02
CA ASN A 414 44.82 -11.78 20.08
C ASN A 414 44.37 -11.28 21.46
N ALA A 415 44.24 -12.21 22.41
CA ALA A 415 44.06 -11.88 23.82
C ALA A 415 45.21 -10.97 24.32
N GLY A 416 44.89 -9.98 25.08
CA GLY A 416 45.85 -9.01 25.59
C GLY A 416 46.24 -7.88 24.67
N THR A 417 45.73 -7.88 23.40
CA THR A 417 45.92 -6.74 22.49
C THR A 417 45.14 -5.55 23.02
N GLU A 418 45.74 -4.37 22.91
CA GLU A 418 45.15 -3.11 23.27
C GLU A 418 44.29 -2.56 22.11
N ILE A 419 43.15 -1.97 22.46
CA ILE A 419 42.31 -1.21 21.57
C ILE A 419 42.47 0.26 21.99
N THR A 420 43.12 1.03 21.13
CA THR A 420 43.62 2.38 21.44
C THR A 420 42.64 3.45 20.96
N PRO A 421 42.25 4.41 21.82
CA PRO A 421 41.41 5.53 21.39
C PRO A 421 42.19 6.49 20.49
N LEU A 422 41.51 7.02 19.45
CA LEU A 422 42.06 7.97 18.48
C LEU A 422 41.42 9.34 18.58
N ASP A 423 40.16 9.43 18.84
CA ASP A 423 39.38 10.70 18.84
C ASP A 423 39.54 11.47 20.15
N ASP A 424 39.42 10.79 21.28
CA ASP A 424 39.56 11.39 22.63
C ASP A 424 40.75 10.77 23.38
N PRO A 425 41.85 11.58 23.63
CA PRO A 425 43.01 11.08 24.36
C PRO A 425 42.71 10.76 25.84
N ASN A 426 41.55 11.18 26.38
CA ASN A 426 41.13 10.80 27.73
C ASN A 426 40.26 9.54 27.75
N ALA A 427 39.86 9.04 26.59
CA ALA A 427 39.13 7.77 26.52
C ALA A 427 40.02 6.61 27.00
N PRO A 428 39.47 5.59 27.65
CA PRO A 428 40.25 4.49 28.14
C PRO A 428 40.80 3.65 27.00
N THR A 429 42.05 3.24 27.09
CA THR A 429 42.59 2.13 26.32
C THR A 429 41.94 0.83 26.82
N LEU A 430 41.27 0.11 25.90
CA LEU A 430 40.62 -1.14 26.20
C LEU A 430 41.62 -2.31 25.97
N LYS A 431 41.38 -3.46 26.56
CA LYS A 431 42.21 -4.63 26.37
C LYS A 431 41.32 -5.87 26.17
N LEU A 432 41.61 -6.62 25.12
CA LEU A 432 40.89 -7.86 24.88
C LEU A 432 41.25 -8.93 25.89
N GLU A 433 40.23 -9.46 26.57
CA GLU A 433 40.42 -10.57 27.51
C GLU A 433 40.66 -11.90 26.82
N SER A 434 40.03 -12.11 25.66
CA SER A 434 40.11 -13.32 24.88
C SER A 434 40.38 -13.03 23.40
N ARG A 435 40.87 -14.06 22.69
CA ARG A 435 41.09 -13.96 21.23
C ARG A 435 39.79 -13.84 20.50
N VAL A 436 39.68 -12.86 19.62
CA VAL A 436 38.55 -12.67 18.69
C VAL A 436 38.95 -13.03 17.28
N VAL A 437 38.13 -13.80 16.59
CA VAL A 437 38.34 -14.26 15.22
C VAL A 437 37.15 -13.83 14.35
N GLY A 438 37.41 -13.37 13.14
CA GLY A 438 36.39 -12.96 12.21
C GLY A 438 35.86 -11.54 12.47
N TRP A 439 36.61 -10.73 13.20
CA TRP A 439 36.33 -9.31 13.34
C TRP A 439 37.12 -8.54 12.28
N TYR A 440 36.42 -7.92 11.36
CA TYR A 440 37.00 -7.22 10.21
C TYR A 440 37.39 -5.79 10.57
N PRO A 441 38.61 -5.34 10.23
CA PRO A 441 39.00 -3.94 10.42
C PRO A 441 38.21 -3.00 9.52
N LEU A 442 37.97 -1.78 9.98
CA LEU A 442 37.06 -0.81 9.35
C LEU A 442 37.82 0.41 8.85
N GLN A 443 37.35 0.99 7.74
CA GLN A 443 37.72 2.32 7.27
C GLN A 443 36.50 3.23 7.31
N ALA A 444 36.68 4.44 7.85
CA ALA A 444 35.62 5.41 7.97
C ALA A 444 35.31 6.10 6.63
N VAL A 445 34.03 6.40 6.33
CA VAL A 445 33.66 7.32 5.25
C VAL A 445 34.26 8.69 5.48
N SER A 446 34.49 9.42 4.39
CA SER A 446 34.97 10.80 4.47
C SER A 446 34.03 11.66 5.32
N GLY A 447 34.58 12.39 6.31
CA GLY A 447 33.80 13.18 7.27
C GLY A 447 33.42 12.45 8.56
N SER A 448 33.60 11.13 8.62
CA SER A 448 33.41 10.35 9.84
C SER A 448 34.74 10.25 10.61
N THR A 449 34.65 9.96 11.90
CA THR A 449 35.81 9.86 12.81
C THR A 449 36.02 8.43 13.24
N LEU A 450 37.23 7.93 13.11
CA LEU A 450 37.64 6.66 13.69
C LEU A 450 37.84 6.87 15.20
N LEU A 451 37.10 6.13 16.03
CA LEU A 451 37.15 6.26 17.49
C LEU A 451 38.25 5.44 18.12
N TYR A 452 38.40 4.20 17.67
CA TYR A 452 39.35 3.24 18.21
C TYR A 452 40.02 2.45 17.08
N GLU A 453 41.28 2.06 17.32
CA GLU A 453 42.03 1.16 16.47
C GLU A 453 42.65 0.00 17.28
N SER A 454 43.02 -1.08 16.61
CA SER A 454 43.65 -2.22 17.22
C SER A 454 44.67 -2.90 16.28
N ASP A 455 45.62 -3.62 16.84
CA ASP A 455 46.61 -4.38 16.09
C ASP A 455 45.98 -5.67 15.54
N TYR A 456 45.55 -5.63 14.30
CA TYR A 456 44.98 -6.77 13.60
C TYR A 456 46.04 -7.73 13.10
N ARG A 457 45.71 -9.01 13.13
CA ARG A 457 46.46 -10.08 12.52
C ARG A 457 45.61 -10.81 11.49
N SER A 458 46.27 -11.37 10.49
CA SER A 458 45.61 -12.27 9.56
C SER A 458 45.95 -13.74 9.87
N THR A 459 45.05 -14.64 9.55
CA THR A 459 45.26 -16.09 9.69
C THR A 459 45.28 -16.74 8.32
N THR A 460 46.15 -17.71 8.14
CA THR A 460 46.19 -18.58 6.96
C THR A 460 45.27 -19.77 7.12
N LEU A 461 44.98 -20.48 6.03
CA LEU A 461 44.22 -21.73 6.03
C LEU A 461 44.81 -22.79 6.96
N LEU A 462 46.14 -22.76 7.18
CA LEU A 462 46.85 -23.67 8.08
C LEU A 462 46.94 -23.14 9.53
N GLY A 463 46.30 -21.97 9.82
CA GLY A 463 46.27 -21.39 11.15
C GLY A 463 47.54 -20.61 11.54
N PHE A 464 48.44 -20.33 10.60
CA PHE A 464 49.56 -19.42 10.88
C PHE A 464 49.06 -17.99 10.99
N ILE A 465 49.60 -17.21 11.93
CA ILE A 465 49.24 -15.82 12.15
C ILE A 465 50.30 -14.93 11.49
N THR A 466 49.87 -13.96 10.73
CA THR A 466 50.69 -12.93 10.06
C THR A 466 50.22 -11.54 10.43
N ASP A 467 51.07 -10.53 10.27
CA ASP A 467 50.73 -9.14 10.53
C ASP A 467 49.79 -8.62 9.45
N TYR A 468 48.78 -7.83 9.85
CA TYR A 468 47.89 -7.11 8.96
C TYR A 468 47.88 -5.63 9.38
N THR A 469 48.26 -4.73 8.49
CA THR A 469 48.51 -3.32 8.80
C THR A 469 47.85 -2.36 7.80
N ILE A 470 46.95 -2.86 6.95
CA ILE A 470 46.30 -2.01 5.91
C ILE A 470 45.19 -1.17 6.51
N MET A 471 44.39 -1.76 7.41
CA MET A 471 43.31 -1.14 8.17
C MET A 471 43.33 -1.65 9.59
N GLU A 472 43.09 -0.75 10.55
CA GLU A 472 43.16 -1.10 11.97
C GLU A 472 41.94 -0.57 12.76
N GLY A 473 40.94 0.04 12.07
CA GLY A 473 39.76 0.61 12.68
C GLY A 473 38.84 -0.42 13.32
N VAL A 474 38.40 -0.15 14.52
CA VAL A 474 37.49 -0.98 15.31
C VAL A 474 36.13 -0.35 15.44
N SER A 475 36.06 0.99 15.62
CA SER A 475 34.81 1.72 15.74
C SER A 475 34.87 3.09 15.07
N ILE A 476 33.72 3.53 14.57
CA ILE A 476 33.57 4.74 13.76
C ILE A 476 32.39 5.55 14.28
N LYS A 477 32.54 6.88 14.27
CA LYS A 477 31.50 7.84 14.60
C LYS A 477 31.27 8.81 13.45
N ASN A 478 30.02 9.08 13.12
CA ASN A 478 29.60 10.16 12.25
C ASN A 478 28.75 11.17 13.02
N THR A 479 29.17 12.43 13.03
CA THR A 479 28.52 13.52 13.79
C THR A 479 27.91 14.61 12.90
N GLU A 480 28.08 14.57 11.58
CA GLU A 480 27.62 15.61 10.68
C GLU A 480 26.31 15.25 9.98
N GLY A 481 25.34 16.08 10.15
CA GLY A 481 24.11 16.54 9.46
C GLY A 481 23.37 15.70 8.43
N GLU A 482 23.93 14.63 7.90
CA GLU A 482 23.30 13.71 6.94
C GLU A 482 22.67 12.51 7.69
N PRO A 483 21.70 11.80 7.09
CA PRO A 483 20.93 10.76 7.76
C PRO A 483 21.69 9.52 8.28
N HIS A 484 23.02 9.54 8.22
CA HIS A 484 23.89 8.42 8.60
C HIS A 484 24.64 8.71 9.91
N ARG A 485 23.91 8.89 11.02
CA ARG A 485 24.54 9.05 12.35
C ARG A 485 24.51 7.72 13.09
N CYS A 486 25.44 6.83 12.78
CA CYS A 486 25.65 5.61 13.57
C CYS A 486 26.99 5.68 14.26
N GLU A 487 27.03 5.38 15.57
CA GLU A 487 28.25 5.04 16.28
C GLU A 487 28.34 3.53 16.31
N GLN A 488 29.49 2.97 15.92
CA GLN A 488 29.76 1.52 15.92
C GLN A 488 30.90 1.24 16.87
N LEU A 489 30.72 0.27 17.76
CA LEU A 489 31.74 -0.36 18.60
C LEU A 489 31.91 -1.82 18.27
#